data_c76a7aa974e0d31cebe4da7d7aaba66f
#
_entry.id   c76a7aa974e0d31cebe4da7d7aaba66f
#
_cell.length_a   1.000
_cell.length_b   1.000
_cell.length_c   1.000
_cell.angle_alpha   90.00
_cell.angle_beta   90.00
_cell.angle_gamma   90.00
#
_symmetry.space_group_name_H-M   'P 1'
#
loop_
_entity.id
_entity.type
_entity.pdbx_description
1 polymer ?
#
loop_
_entity_poly.entity_id
_entity_poly.type
_entity_poly.pdbx_seq_one_letter_code
_entity_poly.pdbx_strand_id
1 'polypeptide(L)'
;FQKASPPYQNTDPFVFGGPFLFGNCKQNDKRGRPTELQSMRNGSVILFGSNRGGSKFVLDTVFVVDGWTPYATVDYAETLKGKVPPEYFDVTLHPIAHDLAVNGQPGCSYRLYTGATWEKPYGRIFSYFPCRPYREGDRRGFARPVITLPGIVDNELRGWQRMNPQQNVESVAKLWDEVTRQVLAQGLSLGVHAEMPKKHSTVDVVSNHHPDR
;
A
#
# COMPACT_ATOMS: atom_id res chain seq x y z
N PHE A 1 -3.69 -25.44 -3.32
CA PHE A 1 -3.35 -24.23 -2.52
C PHE A 1 -2.03 -24.51 -1.84
N GLN A 2 -0.90 -24.07 -2.41
CA GLN A 2 0.36 -24.01 -1.69
C GLN A 2 0.20 -23.03 -0.52
N LYS A 3 0.45 -23.51 0.70
CA LYS A 3 0.60 -22.63 1.85
C LYS A 3 1.71 -21.64 1.52
N ALA A 4 1.38 -20.37 1.43
CA ALA A 4 2.36 -19.31 1.32
C ALA A 4 3.37 -19.49 2.45
N SER A 5 4.64 -19.50 2.11
CA SER A 5 5.72 -19.46 3.10
C SER A 5 5.49 -18.27 4.02
N PRO A 6 5.68 -18.41 5.34
CA PRO A 6 5.50 -17.30 6.27
C PRO A 6 6.59 -16.27 6.07
N PRO A 7 6.46 -15.11 6.46
CA PRO A 7 5.34 -14.19 6.65
C PRO A 7 5.58 -12.87 5.88
N TYR A 8 5.64 -12.93 4.55
CA TYR A 8 5.72 -11.68 3.80
C TYR A 8 4.33 -11.03 3.79
N GLN A 9 4.14 -10.08 4.67
CA GLN A 9 2.99 -9.17 4.55
C GLN A 9 3.19 -8.35 3.28
N ASN A 10 2.11 -8.15 2.52
CA ASN A 10 2.13 -7.20 1.42
C ASN A 10 2.32 -5.79 2.03
N THR A 11 3.51 -5.25 1.87
CA THR A 11 3.90 -3.94 2.39
C THR A 11 3.87 -2.86 1.30
N ASP A 12 3.16 -3.12 0.20
CA ASP A 12 2.99 -2.16 -0.87
C ASP A 12 1.48 -1.81 -1.01
N PRO A 13 1.04 -0.59 -0.61
CA PRO A 13 1.86 0.57 -0.26
C PRO A 13 2.52 0.46 1.12
N PHE A 14 3.74 0.97 1.23
CA PHE A 14 4.46 1.11 2.48
C PHE A 14 4.06 2.42 3.17
N VAL A 15 3.71 2.34 4.46
CA VAL A 15 3.14 3.47 5.22
C VAL A 15 3.88 3.72 6.54
N PHE A 16 5.04 3.09 6.70
CA PHE A 16 5.78 3.13 7.97
C PHE A 16 6.90 4.17 7.94
N GLY A 17 7.19 4.77 9.11
CA GLY A 17 8.30 5.70 9.26
C GLY A 17 8.09 7.08 8.63
N GLY A 18 6.85 7.42 8.26
CA GLY A 18 6.49 8.72 7.71
C GLY A 18 6.29 8.77 6.20
N PRO A 19 7.14 8.18 5.34
CA PRO A 19 6.88 8.20 3.91
C PRO A 19 5.76 7.23 3.52
N PHE A 20 4.94 7.65 2.55
CA PHE A 20 4.07 6.74 1.82
C PHE A 20 4.78 6.36 0.53
N LEU A 21 5.04 5.06 0.33
CA LEU A 21 5.75 4.57 -0.85
C LEU A 21 4.92 3.48 -1.54
N PHE A 22 4.90 3.52 -2.87
CA PHE A 22 4.26 2.50 -3.70
C PHE A 22 5.20 2.16 -4.87
N GLY A 23 5.75 0.96 -4.87
CA GLY A 23 6.84 0.60 -5.78
C GLY A 23 6.56 -0.51 -6.75
N ASN A 24 5.61 -1.42 -6.45
CA ASN A 24 5.57 -2.65 -7.22
C ASN A 24 4.16 -3.13 -7.57
N CYS A 25 3.28 -3.27 -6.58
CA CYS A 25 2.05 -4.03 -6.70
C CYS A 25 1.25 -3.68 -7.96
N LYS A 26 1.11 -4.66 -8.87
CA LYS A 26 0.36 -4.55 -10.13
C LYS A 26 0.84 -3.48 -11.12
N GLN A 27 2.04 -2.95 -10.97
CA GLN A 27 2.61 -2.04 -11.96
C GLN A 27 3.00 -2.75 -13.26
N ASN A 28 3.22 -4.06 -13.20
CA ASN A 28 3.38 -4.92 -14.38
C ASN A 28 2.32 -6.02 -14.39
N ASP A 29 1.94 -6.45 -15.57
CA ASP A 29 1.08 -7.62 -15.76
C ASP A 29 1.89 -8.93 -15.57
N LYS A 30 1.21 -10.07 -15.66
CA LYS A 30 1.85 -11.40 -15.54
C LYS A 30 2.92 -11.69 -16.59
N ARG A 31 2.99 -10.89 -17.66
CA ARG A 31 3.98 -11.00 -18.74
C ARG A 31 5.10 -9.98 -18.60
N GLY A 32 5.16 -9.24 -17.49
CA GLY A 32 6.15 -8.18 -17.25
C GLY A 32 5.90 -6.89 -18.04
N ARG A 33 4.72 -6.70 -18.63
CA ARG A 33 4.41 -5.47 -19.37
C ARG A 33 3.84 -4.42 -18.44
N PRO A 34 4.26 -3.15 -18.59
CA PRO A 34 3.74 -2.05 -17.79
C PRO A 34 2.22 -1.95 -17.86
N THR A 35 1.59 -1.76 -16.71
CA THR A 35 0.18 -1.40 -16.60
C THR A 35 0.00 0.11 -16.54
N GLU A 36 -1.24 0.58 -16.59
CA GLU A 36 -1.56 2.00 -16.43
C GLU A 36 -1.12 2.59 -15.08
N LEU A 37 -0.87 1.77 -14.07
CA LEU A 37 -0.31 2.23 -12.79
C LEU A 37 1.10 2.82 -12.94
N GLN A 38 1.82 2.51 -14.01
CA GLN A 38 3.07 3.19 -14.31
C GLN A 38 2.90 4.56 -15.01
N SER A 39 1.66 4.96 -15.29
CA SER A 39 1.34 6.23 -15.96
C SER A 39 0.75 7.28 -15.03
N MET A 40 0.74 7.02 -13.71
CA MET A 40 0.19 7.95 -12.73
C MET A 40 0.96 9.26 -12.71
N ARG A 41 0.23 10.36 -12.55
CA ARG A 41 0.77 11.72 -12.47
C ARG A 41 0.66 12.24 -11.05
N ASN A 42 1.40 13.28 -10.74
CA ASN A 42 1.26 13.98 -9.46
C ASN A 42 -0.19 14.42 -9.25
N GLY A 43 -0.70 14.24 -8.06
CA GLY A 43 -2.09 14.46 -7.70
C GLY A 43 -3.04 13.30 -8.03
N SER A 44 -2.57 12.22 -8.69
CA SER A 44 -3.39 11.00 -8.84
C SER A 44 -3.69 10.38 -7.48
N VAL A 45 -4.92 9.88 -7.30
CA VAL A 45 -5.34 9.16 -6.10
C VAL A 45 -5.47 7.68 -6.41
N ILE A 46 -4.81 6.85 -5.63
CA ILE A 46 -4.91 5.39 -5.68
C ILE A 46 -5.60 4.92 -4.40
N LEU A 47 -6.66 4.15 -4.55
CA LEU A 47 -7.34 3.49 -3.44
C LEU A 47 -6.83 2.05 -3.35
N PHE A 48 -6.01 1.78 -2.36
CA PHE A 48 -5.60 0.42 -2.04
C PHE A 48 -6.65 -0.25 -1.17
N GLY A 49 -7.01 -1.46 -1.53
CA GLY A 49 -8.02 -2.20 -0.82
C GLY A 49 -8.28 -3.57 -1.40
N SER A 50 -9.27 -4.25 -0.89
CA SER A 50 -9.63 -5.59 -1.34
C SER A 50 -11.14 -5.85 -1.22
N ASN A 51 -11.63 -6.82 -2.00
CA ASN A 51 -12.96 -7.39 -1.82
C ASN A 51 -12.83 -8.61 -0.88
N ARG A 52 -13.21 -8.46 0.38
CA ARG A 52 -13.21 -9.57 1.35
C ARG A 52 -14.33 -10.55 1.04
N GLY A 53 -14.11 -11.45 0.05
CA GLY A 53 -15.03 -12.56 -0.24
C GLY A 53 -16.48 -12.15 -0.54
N GLY A 54 -16.74 -10.88 -0.78
CA GLY A 54 -18.05 -10.28 -1.00
C GLY A 54 -18.00 -9.12 -1.98
N SER A 55 -19.14 -8.54 -2.20
CA SER A 55 -19.38 -7.44 -3.14
C SER A 55 -18.94 -6.06 -2.64
N LYS A 56 -18.21 -5.96 -1.52
CA LYS A 56 -17.88 -4.68 -0.87
C LYS A 56 -16.38 -4.40 -0.94
N PHE A 57 -16.04 -3.20 -1.40
CA PHE A 57 -14.67 -2.72 -1.35
C PHE A 57 -14.29 -2.31 0.06
N VAL A 58 -13.21 -2.86 0.56
CA VAL A 58 -12.65 -2.57 1.89
C VAL A 58 -11.36 -1.80 1.68
N LEU A 59 -11.33 -0.57 2.16
CA LEU A 59 -10.20 0.35 1.99
C LEU A 59 -9.07 0.02 2.96
N ASP A 60 -7.85 -0.05 2.45
CA ASP A 60 -6.63 -0.17 3.24
C ASP A 60 -5.88 1.16 3.34
N THR A 61 -5.68 1.84 2.20
CA THR A 61 -4.89 3.08 2.13
C THR A 61 -5.40 3.95 0.99
N VAL A 62 -5.44 5.25 1.23
CA VAL A 62 -5.55 6.29 0.20
C VAL A 62 -4.16 6.81 -0.06
N PHE A 63 -3.69 6.69 -1.29
CA PHE A 63 -2.37 7.13 -1.72
C PHE A 63 -2.53 8.26 -2.73
N VAL A 64 -1.95 9.42 -2.45
CA VAL A 64 -1.93 10.58 -3.33
C VAL A 64 -0.53 10.74 -3.88
N VAL A 65 -0.36 10.64 -5.18
CA VAL A 65 0.97 10.73 -5.82
C VAL A 65 1.54 12.15 -5.71
N ASP A 66 2.72 12.32 -5.09
CA ASP A 66 3.50 13.57 -5.09
C ASP A 66 4.64 13.56 -6.11
N GLY A 67 5.22 12.38 -6.35
CA GLY A 67 6.33 12.23 -7.28
C GLY A 67 6.63 10.77 -7.58
N TRP A 68 7.65 10.53 -8.41
CA TRP A 68 8.09 9.18 -8.72
C TRP A 68 9.56 9.13 -9.16
N THR A 69 10.19 7.98 -8.95
CA THR A 69 11.54 7.64 -9.43
C THR A 69 11.46 6.35 -10.24
N PRO A 70 11.96 6.32 -11.50
CA PRO A 70 12.02 5.07 -12.25
C PRO A 70 13.12 4.17 -11.67
N TYR A 71 12.89 2.85 -11.68
CA TYR A 71 13.90 1.85 -11.35
C TYR A 71 13.60 0.54 -12.08
N ALA A 72 14.58 -0.33 -12.15
CA ALA A 72 14.41 -1.70 -12.65
C ALA A 72 14.77 -2.72 -11.56
N THR A 73 14.30 -3.94 -11.69
CA THR A 73 14.60 -5.02 -10.72
C THR A 73 16.06 -5.41 -10.70
N VAL A 74 16.84 -5.05 -11.72
CA VAL A 74 18.27 -5.35 -11.79
C VAL A 74 19.16 -4.29 -11.12
N ASP A 75 18.65 -3.07 -10.93
CA ASP A 75 19.42 -1.93 -10.40
C ASP A 75 18.74 -1.21 -9.23
N TYR A 76 17.64 -1.73 -8.72
CA TYR A 76 16.82 -1.07 -7.69
C TYR A 76 17.63 -0.64 -6.47
N ALA A 77 18.59 -1.46 -6.05
CA ALA A 77 19.37 -1.20 -4.85
C ALA A 77 20.25 0.04 -4.98
N GLU A 78 20.86 0.25 -6.14
CA GLU A 78 21.68 1.43 -6.43
C GLU A 78 20.80 2.64 -6.72
N THR A 79 19.80 2.47 -7.59
CA THR A 79 18.89 3.54 -8.01
C THR A 79 18.11 4.17 -6.86
N LEU A 80 17.70 3.37 -5.88
CA LEU A 80 16.86 3.80 -4.76
C LEU A 80 17.65 4.03 -3.46
N LYS A 81 18.96 3.85 -3.46
CA LYS A 81 19.82 4.10 -2.30
C LYS A 81 19.68 5.54 -1.81
N GLY A 82 19.39 5.69 -0.52
CA GLY A 82 19.17 6.98 0.13
C GLY A 82 17.87 7.69 -0.23
N LYS A 83 17.03 7.12 -1.09
CA LYS A 83 15.72 7.66 -1.45
C LYS A 83 14.57 7.03 -0.68
N VAL A 84 14.81 5.88 -0.06
CA VAL A 84 13.83 5.14 0.73
C VAL A 84 14.45 4.71 2.06
N PRO A 85 13.61 4.47 3.10
CA PRO A 85 14.08 3.90 4.35
C PRO A 85 14.71 2.50 4.15
N PRO A 86 15.73 2.12 4.91
CA PRO A 86 16.33 0.76 4.85
C PRO A 86 15.28 -0.35 5.01
N GLU A 87 14.31 -0.15 5.89
CA GLU A 87 13.23 -1.10 6.14
C GLU A 87 12.40 -1.40 4.87
N TYR A 88 12.24 -0.41 3.99
CA TYR A 88 11.55 -0.61 2.72
C TYR A 88 12.31 -1.56 1.78
N PHE A 89 13.64 -1.50 1.78
CA PHE A 89 14.45 -2.48 1.06
C PHE A 89 14.20 -3.89 1.59
N ASP A 90 14.24 -4.05 2.92
CA ASP A 90 14.17 -5.37 3.55
C ASP A 90 12.79 -6.04 3.39
N VAL A 91 11.71 -5.26 3.55
CA VAL A 91 10.36 -5.83 3.61
C VAL A 91 9.61 -5.78 2.29
N THR A 92 10.06 -4.96 1.33
CA THR A 92 9.35 -4.77 0.05
C THR A 92 10.25 -5.08 -1.14
N LEU A 93 11.35 -4.35 -1.32
CA LEU A 93 12.13 -4.41 -2.57
C LEU A 93 12.93 -5.71 -2.71
N HIS A 94 13.68 -6.12 -1.69
CA HIS A 94 14.47 -7.37 -1.75
C HIS A 94 13.63 -8.62 -1.98
N PRO A 95 12.51 -8.84 -1.25
CA PRO A 95 11.66 -10.00 -1.48
C PRO A 95 11.09 -10.04 -2.91
N ILE A 96 10.67 -8.88 -3.43
CA ILE A 96 10.09 -8.79 -4.77
C ILE A 96 11.14 -9.02 -5.85
N ALA A 97 12.30 -8.38 -5.74
CA ALA A 97 13.38 -8.56 -6.72
C ALA A 97 13.86 -10.02 -6.75
N HIS A 98 13.96 -10.68 -5.59
CA HIS A 98 14.28 -12.09 -5.50
C HIS A 98 13.20 -12.97 -6.16
N ASP A 99 11.92 -12.72 -5.86
CA ASP A 99 10.81 -13.50 -6.42
C ASP A 99 10.73 -13.36 -7.95
N LEU A 100 10.92 -12.16 -8.49
CA LEU A 100 10.95 -11.91 -9.93
C LEU A 100 12.15 -12.55 -10.62
N ALA A 101 13.31 -12.55 -9.98
CA ALA A 101 14.51 -13.23 -10.50
C ALA A 101 14.31 -14.74 -10.58
N VAL A 102 13.71 -15.34 -9.54
CA VAL A 102 13.40 -16.78 -9.49
C VAL A 102 12.33 -17.17 -10.52
N ASN A 103 11.34 -16.30 -10.75
CA ASN A 103 10.24 -16.55 -11.67
C ASN A 103 10.56 -16.19 -13.15
N GLY A 104 11.82 -15.85 -13.45
CA GLY A 104 12.28 -15.63 -14.82
C GLY A 104 11.81 -14.31 -15.44
N GLN A 105 11.54 -13.31 -14.64
CA GLN A 105 11.20 -11.95 -15.07
C GLN A 105 12.26 -10.92 -14.63
N PRO A 106 13.55 -11.11 -14.94
CA PRO A 106 14.56 -10.11 -14.64
C PRO A 106 14.38 -8.88 -15.54
N GLY A 107 14.66 -7.71 -15.00
CA GLY A 107 14.71 -6.47 -15.77
C GLY A 107 13.38 -5.75 -15.99
N CYS A 108 12.30 -6.12 -15.27
CA CYS A 108 11.09 -5.32 -15.30
C CYS A 108 11.32 -3.92 -14.77
N SER A 109 10.78 -2.93 -15.48
CA SER A 109 10.79 -1.54 -15.06
C SER A 109 9.61 -1.22 -14.17
N TYR A 110 9.84 -0.34 -13.20
CA TYR A 110 8.85 0.12 -12.22
C TYR A 110 9.00 1.62 -11.97
N ARG A 111 8.03 2.18 -11.28
CA ARG A 111 8.10 3.51 -10.69
C ARG A 111 7.93 3.38 -9.17
N LEU A 112 8.90 3.88 -8.42
CA LEU A 112 8.70 4.16 -7.02
C LEU A 112 7.94 5.47 -6.89
N TYR A 113 6.68 5.42 -6.53
CA TYR A 113 5.88 6.58 -6.22
C TYR A 113 6.08 7.01 -4.78
N THR A 114 6.21 8.31 -4.56
CA THR A 114 6.16 8.94 -3.25
C THR A 114 4.79 9.56 -3.05
N GLY A 115 4.20 9.36 -1.88
CA GLY A 115 2.88 9.92 -1.55
C GLY A 115 3.00 11.32 -0.97
N ALA A 116 2.07 12.20 -1.34
CA ALA A 116 1.87 13.48 -0.67
C ALA A 116 1.55 13.21 0.80
N THR A 117 2.20 13.95 1.71
CA THR A 117 2.01 13.79 3.15
C THR A 117 1.11 14.89 3.71
N TRP A 118 0.69 14.74 4.97
CA TRP A 118 -0.07 15.77 5.68
C TRP A 118 0.68 17.11 5.73
N GLU A 119 2.01 17.07 5.95
CA GLU A 119 2.87 18.25 6.04
C GLU A 119 3.12 18.88 4.66
N LYS A 120 3.10 18.05 3.61
CA LYS A 120 3.29 18.46 2.21
C LYS A 120 2.21 17.88 1.33
N PRO A 121 0.99 18.42 1.40
CA PRO A 121 -0.13 17.93 0.60
C PRO A 121 0.00 18.34 -0.88
N TYR A 122 -0.62 17.58 -1.76
CA TYR A 122 -0.84 18.01 -3.14
C TYR A 122 -2.13 18.85 -3.21
N GLY A 123 -1.96 20.16 -3.27
CA GLY A 123 -3.08 21.08 -3.04
C GLY A 123 -3.59 20.96 -1.61
N ARG A 124 -4.73 20.26 -1.42
CA ARG A 124 -5.30 19.99 -0.09
C ARG A 124 -5.45 18.49 0.24
N ILE A 125 -5.04 17.62 -0.68
CA ILE A 125 -5.18 16.19 -0.54
C ILE A 125 -3.83 15.53 -0.20
N PHE A 126 -3.86 14.49 0.63
CA PHE A 126 -2.68 13.78 1.11
C PHE A 126 -2.96 12.28 1.30
N SER A 127 -1.92 11.49 1.41
CA SER A 127 -1.99 10.06 1.65
C SER A 127 -2.30 9.75 3.10
N TYR A 128 -3.17 8.76 3.35
CA TYR A 128 -3.51 8.30 4.69
C TYR A 128 -3.98 6.84 4.68
N PHE A 129 -4.00 6.24 5.84
CA PHE A 129 -4.67 4.97 6.07
C PHE A 129 -5.79 5.14 7.12
N PRO A 130 -6.93 4.46 6.98
CA PRO A 130 -7.96 4.48 8.00
C PRO A 130 -7.45 3.82 9.28
N CYS A 131 -7.64 4.47 10.43
CA CYS A 131 -7.23 3.91 11.70
C CYS A 131 -8.25 4.23 12.79
N ARG A 132 -8.20 3.49 13.89
CA ARG A 132 -8.95 3.81 15.09
C ARG A 132 -8.24 4.94 15.82
N PRO A 133 -8.97 5.87 16.44
CA PRO A 133 -8.37 6.83 17.35
C PRO A 133 -7.56 6.08 18.43
N TYR A 134 -6.37 6.57 18.72
CA TYR A 134 -5.50 5.97 19.73
C TYR A 134 -6.21 5.94 21.09
N ARG A 135 -6.15 4.78 21.74
CA ARG A 135 -6.54 4.61 23.14
C ARG A 135 -5.44 3.81 23.82
N GLU A 136 -5.04 4.24 25.01
CA GLU A 136 -4.03 3.53 25.79
C GLU A 136 -4.43 2.07 25.99
N GLY A 137 -3.48 1.14 25.71
CA GLY A 137 -3.72 -0.30 25.76
C GLY A 137 -4.37 -0.91 24.50
N ASP A 138 -4.79 -0.13 23.53
CA ASP A 138 -5.31 -0.65 22.26
C ASP A 138 -4.14 -0.96 21.28
N ARG A 139 -4.02 -2.26 20.91
CA ARG A 139 -2.99 -2.73 19.96
C ARG A 139 -3.43 -2.69 18.50
N ARG A 140 -4.65 -2.28 18.20
CA ARG A 140 -5.24 -2.31 16.87
C ARG A 140 -5.42 -0.91 16.31
N GLY A 141 -4.37 -0.39 15.64
CA GLY A 141 -4.41 0.92 14.99
C GLY A 141 -5.14 0.93 13.65
N PHE A 142 -4.79 0.02 12.75
CA PHE A 142 -5.36 -0.03 11.40
C PHE A 142 -6.82 -0.47 11.40
N ALA A 143 -7.62 0.17 10.57
CA ALA A 143 -9.00 -0.21 10.31
C ALA A 143 -9.21 -0.33 8.79
N ARG A 144 -10.20 -1.15 8.42
CA ARG A 144 -10.52 -1.42 7.01
C ARG A 144 -12.00 -1.15 6.76
N PRO A 145 -12.39 0.13 6.59
CA PRO A 145 -13.78 0.51 6.37
C PRO A 145 -14.26 0.06 5.00
N VAL A 146 -15.56 -0.19 4.91
CA VAL A 146 -16.23 -0.37 3.62
C VAL A 146 -16.45 1.01 2.99
N ILE A 147 -16.04 1.15 1.75
CA ILE A 147 -16.23 2.37 0.95
C ILE A 147 -17.10 2.04 -0.26
N THR A 148 -18.04 2.91 -0.55
CA THR A 148 -18.93 2.79 -1.71
C THR A 148 -18.76 4.01 -2.61
N LEU A 149 -18.30 3.79 -3.83
CA LEU A 149 -18.09 4.84 -4.82
C LEU A 149 -18.71 4.36 -6.15
N PRO A 150 -19.98 4.70 -6.42
CA PRO A 150 -20.67 4.27 -7.64
C PRO A 150 -19.86 4.63 -8.89
N GLY A 151 -19.70 3.67 -9.79
CA GLY A 151 -18.95 3.87 -11.04
C GLY A 151 -17.42 3.90 -10.90
N ILE A 152 -16.87 3.93 -9.69
CA ILE A 152 -15.42 3.89 -9.42
C ILE A 152 -15.06 2.60 -8.70
N VAL A 153 -15.75 2.31 -7.61
CA VAL A 153 -15.63 1.08 -6.84
C VAL A 153 -17.03 0.47 -6.75
N ASP A 154 -17.35 -0.40 -7.66
CA ASP A 154 -18.59 -1.17 -7.64
C ASP A 154 -18.31 -2.62 -7.23
N ASN A 155 -19.39 -3.34 -6.95
CA ASN A 155 -19.35 -4.70 -6.45
C ASN A 155 -18.80 -5.73 -7.44
N GLU A 156 -18.61 -5.36 -8.70
CA GLU A 156 -18.18 -6.24 -9.79
C GLU A 156 -16.66 -6.22 -10.00
N LEU A 157 -15.94 -5.34 -9.32
CA LEU A 157 -14.48 -5.18 -9.48
C LEU A 157 -13.72 -6.31 -8.78
N ARG A 158 -13.68 -7.46 -9.39
CA ARG A 158 -12.86 -8.60 -8.99
C ARG A 158 -11.37 -8.28 -9.22
N GLY A 159 -10.78 -7.47 -8.37
CA GLY A 159 -9.34 -7.18 -8.39
C GLY A 159 -8.85 -6.42 -9.62
N TRP A 160 -9.70 -5.66 -10.28
CA TRP A 160 -9.37 -4.87 -11.46
C TRP A 160 -8.92 -3.46 -11.06
N GLN A 161 -7.96 -2.96 -11.80
CA GLN A 161 -7.57 -1.55 -11.75
C GLN A 161 -8.57 -0.79 -12.62
N ARG A 162 -9.31 0.13 -12.03
CA ARG A 162 -10.12 1.06 -12.79
C ARG A 162 -9.43 2.40 -12.77
N MET A 163 -9.02 2.87 -13.93
CA MET A 163 -8.47 4.22 -14.09
C MET A 163 -9.51 5.10 -14.75
N ASN A 164 -9.62 6.32 -14.29
CA ASN A 164 -10.33 7.36 -14.98
C ASN A 164 -9.33 8.43 -15.44
N PRO A 165 -8.80 8.32 -16.67
CA PRO A 165 -7.74 9.19 -17.15
C PRO A 165 -8.17 10.63 -17.42
N GLN A 166 -9.46 10.92 -17.37
CA GLN A 166 -10.01 12.25 -17.71
C GLN A 166 -10.36 13.10 -16.49
N GLN A 167 -10.00 12.66 -15.29
CA GLN A 167 -10.29 13.46 -14.09
C GLN A 167 -9.34 14.65 -13.98
N ASN A 168 -9.93 15.83 -13.85
CA ASN A 168 -9.20 17.04 -13.49
C ASN A 168 -8.92 17.05 -11.96
N VAL A 169 -8.06 17.96 -11.53
CA VAL A 169 -7.63 18.09 -10.13
C VAL A 169 -8.83 18.24 -9.18
N GLU A 170 -9.85 18.96 -9.58
CA GLU A 170 -11.05 19.17 -8.76
C GLU A 170 -11.88 17.90 -8.59
N SER A 171 -12.04 17.10 -9.65
CA SER A 171 -12.75 15.81 -9.60
C SER A 171 -12.01 14.82 -8.70
N VAL A 172 -10.67 14.81 -8.73
CA VAL A 172 -9.86 13.97 -7.86
C VAL A 172 -9.97 14.42 -6.41
N ALA A 173 -9.97 15.73 -6.15
CA ALA A 173 -10.16 16.26 -4.80
C ALA A 173 -11.57 15.92 -4.26
N LYS A 174 -12.61 15.99 -5.07
CA LYS A 174 -13.97 15.54 -4.68
C LYS A 174 -14.02 14.06 -4.37
N LEU A 175 -13.32 13.21 -5.12
CA LEU A 175 -13.18 11.79 -4.82
C LEU A 175 -12.51 11.57 -3.47
N TRP A 176 -11.39 12.25 -3.23
CA TRP A 176 -10.67 12.18 -1.96
C TRP A 176 -11.55 12.64 -0.79
N ASP A 177 -12.30 13.72 -0.94
CA ASP A 177 -13.25 14.22 0.07
C ASP A 177 -14.31 13.19 0.39
N GLU A 178 -14.91 12.57 -0.63
CA GLU A 178 -15.97 11.58 -0.42
C GLU A 178 -15.44 10.33 0.29
N VAL A 179 -14.27 9.83 -0.10
CA VAL A 179 -13.63 8.69 0.61
C VAL A 179 -13.36 9.07 2.07
N THR A 180 -12.76 10.24 2.29
CA THR A 180 -12.45 10.75 3.63
C THR A 180 -13.71 10.90 4.48
N ARG A 181 -14.77 11.47 3.93
CA ARG A 181 -16.06 11.61 4.59
C ARG A 181 -16.62 10.23 5.03
N GLN A 182 -16.52 9.22 4.17
CA GLN A 182 -16.99 7.87 4.51
C GLN A 182 -16.14 7.21 5.60
N VAL A 183 -14.82 7.43 5.60
CA VAL A 183 -13.92 6.96 6.66
C VAL A 183 -14.29 7.60 8.01
N LEU A 184 -14.41 8.93 8.04
CA LEU A 184 -14.74 9.69 9.25
C LEU A 184 -16.15 9.35 9.78
N ALA A 185 -17.13 9.15 8.89
CA ALA A 185 -18.49 8.76 9.25
C ALA A 185 -18.58 7.39 9.95
N GLN A 186 -17.57 6.53 9.78
CA GLN A 186 -17.46 5.26 10.48
C GLN A 186 -16.70 5.37 11.83
N GLY A 187 -16.47 6.59 12.33
CA GLY A 187 -15.77 6.84 13.59
C GLY A 187 -14.27 6.55 13.55
N LEU A 188 -13.69 6.57 12.34
CA LEU A 188 -12.27 6.36 12.14
C LEU A 188 -11.53 7.69 11.98
N SER A 189 -10.22 7.64 12.10
CA SER A 189 -9.30 8.75 11.88
C SER A 189 -8.45 8.51 10.64
N LEU A 190 -7.82 9.58 10.15
CA LEU A 190 -6.88 9.53 9.03
C LEU A 190 -5.46 9.36 9.60
N GLY A 191 -4.91 8.16 9.53
CA GLY A 191 -3.55 7.87 9.98
C GLY A 191 -2.53 8.34 8.95
N VAL A 192 -1.59 9.15 9.38
CA VAL A 192 -0.54 9.72 8.53
C VAL A 192 0.86 9.23 8.89
N HIS A 193 0.97 8.50 9.98
CA HIS A 193 2.21 7.89 10.45
C HIS A 193 1.92 6.56 11.13
N ALA A 194 2.71 5.54 10.80
CA ALA A 194 2.71 4.26 11.48
C ALA A 194 4.15 3.86 11.83
N GLU A 195 4.35 3.34 13.01
CA GLU A 195 5.62 2.73 13.38
C GLU A 195 5.75 1.32 12.78
N MET A 196 6.96 0.99 12.36
CA MET A 196 7.25 -0.37 11.90
C MET A 196 7.03 -1.36 13.04
N PRO A 197 6.27 -2.44 12.83
CA PRO A 197 6.14 -3.48 13.84
C PRO A 197 7.51 -4.01 14.23
N LYS A 198 7.78 -4.12 15.53
CA LYS A 198 9.01 -4.75 16.02
C LYS A 198 9.07 -6.19 15.50
N LYS A 199 10.22 -6.60 14.94
CA LYS A 199 10.46 -8.01 14.60
C LYS A 199 10.33 -8.79 15.91
N HIS A 200 9.35 -9.69 16.01
CA HIS A 200 9.33 -10.64 17.11
C HIS A 200 10.58 -11.52 16.95
N SER A 201 11.48 -11.47 17.93
CA SER A 201 12.57 -12.44 18.00
C SER A 201 11.93 -13.81 18.19
N THR A 202 12.22 -14.74 17.29
CA THR A 202 11.74 -16.13 17.33
C THR A 202 12.28 -16.96 18.50
N VAL A 203 12.77 -16.30 19.55
CA VAL A 203 13.41 -16.96 20.71
C VAL A 203 12.39 -17.39 21.79
N ASP A 204 11.14 -16.92 21.74
CA ASP A 204 10.17 -17.18 22.84
C ASP A 204 9.23 -18.39 22.61
N VAL A 205 9.46 -19.25 21.64
CA VAL A 205 8.58 -20.41 21.35
C VAL A 205 9.15 -21.75 21.81
N VAL A 206 10.30 -21.79 22.48
CA VAL A 206 10.92 -23.05 22.91
C VAL A 206 11.05 -23.14 24.44
N SER A 207 9.99 -22.89 25.18
CA SER A 207 9.99 -23.29 26.59
C SER A 207 8.59 -23.42 27.18
N ASN A 208 7.76 -24.32 26.64
CA ASN A 208 6.64 -24.90 27.39
C ASN A 208 6.31 -26.30 26.84
N HIS A 209 7.29 -27.17 26.79
CA HIS A 209 7.05 -28.59 26.91
C HIS A 209 7.21 -28.93 28.38
N HIS A 210 6.13 -28.98 29.09
CA HIS A 210 6.05 -29.61 30.39
C HIS A 210 5.90 -31.12 30.16
N PRO A 211 6.86 -31.93 30.51
CA PRO A 211 6.63 -33.38 30.65
C PRO A 211 6.10 -33.55 32.05
N ASP A 212 4.84 -33.94 32.22
CA ASP A 212 4.50 -34.83 33.32
C ASP A 212 2.97 -35.10 33.39
N ARG A 213 2.73 -36.42 33.31
CA ARG A 213 1.60 -37.23 33.78
C ARG A 213 0.44 -37.46 32.83
#